data_f825a637067a43685ca9ff5e4a4c62c6
#
_entry.id   f825a637067a43685ca9ff5e4a4c62c6
#
_cell.length_a   1.000
_cell.length_b   1.000
_cell.length_c   1.000
_cell.angle_alpha   90.00
_cell.angle_beta   90.00
_cell.angle_gamma   90.00
#
_symmetry.space_group_name_H-M   'P 1'
#
loop_
_entity.id
_entity.type
_entity.pdbx_description
1 polymer ?
#
loop_
_entity_poly.entity_id
_entity_poly.type
_entity_poly.pdbx_seq_one_letter_code
_entity_poly.pdbx_strand_id
1 'polypeptide(L)'
;MHITSSTLRSVAWSALALSAAHAQYTIDNLSFGQKEGEPISPNLRAIPHFNIKGDGWDPEILSDRVMLTPPWPGNRRGSIWSNDPLHHKGDWSAELHFRASGMERGGGNLQLWYTKESQKDQVPTSLYTAHKFDGLVLVVDQYEGRGGSVRGFLNDGNLDIKAHQDPDTLAFGQCSYAYRNLGRLTVINLKQANGVFEVKIDGHACFSTTKVASS
;
A
#
# COMPACT_ATOMS: atom_id res chain seq x y z
N MET A 1 -6.01 -36.39 71.66
CA MET A 1 -5.66 -36.74 70.31
C MET A 1 -6.05 -35.50 69.43
N HIS A 2 -5.08 -34.59 69.21
CA HIS A 2 -5.31 -33.33 68.45
C HIS A 2 -4.65 -33.48 67.13
N ILE A 3 -5.47 -33.28 66.07
CA ILE A 3 -5.00 -33.24 64.67
C ILE A 3 -5.06 -31.79 64.27
N THR A 4 -3.90 -31.19 64.06
CA THR A 4 -3.78 -29.83 63.46
C THR A 4 -3.65 -29.93 61.95
N SER A 5 -4.60 -29.38 61.21
CA SER A 5 -4.52 -29.25 59.77
C SER A 5 -3.81 -27.95 59.38
N SER A 6 -2.70 -28.08 58.68
CA SER A 6 -1.99 -26.94 58.08
C SER A 6 -2.62 -26.56 56.73
N THR A 7 -3.17 -25.36 56.66
CA THR A 7 -3.66 -24.77 55.40
C THR A 7 -2.48 -24.19 54.64
N LEU A 8 -2.14 -24.81 53.51
CA LEU A 8 -1.24 -24.23 52.50
C LEU A 8 -1.98 -23.07 51.78
N ARG A 9 -1.50 -21.86 52.00
CA ARG A 9 -1.90 -20.71 51.19
C ARG A 9 -1.11 -20.69 49.88
N SER A 10 -1.74 -21.05 48.79
CA SER A 10 -1.21 -20.85 47.43
C SER A 10 -1.22 -19.37 47.10
N VAL A 11 -0.06 -18.76 47.00
CA VAL A 11 0.11 -17.40 46.48
C VAL A 11 0.13 -17.51 44.95
N ALA A 12 -0.99 -17.16 44.33
CA ALA A 12 -1.04 -17.02 42.86
C ALA A 12 -0.31 -15.73 42.46
N TRP A 13 0.81 -15.87 41.79
CA TRP A 13 1.48 -14.77 41.14
C TRP A 13 0.76 -14.48 39.84
N SER A 14 -0.05 -13.43 39.84
CA SER A 14 -0.62 -12.87 38.58
C SER A 14 0.48 -12.12 37.86
N ALA A 15 1.06 -12.73 36.85
CA ALA A 15 1.93 -12.05 35.91
C ALA A 15 1.06 -11.06 35.10
N LEU A 16 1.09 -9.79 35.46
CA LEU A 16 0.59 -8.72 34.59
C LEU A 16 1.51 -8.66 33.36
N ALA A 17 1.06 -9.22 32.24
CA ALA A 17 1.64 -8.96 30.94
C ALA A 17 1.32 -7.50 30.58
N LEU A 18 2.26 -6.60 30.83
CA LEU A 18 2.25 -5.26 30.26
C LEU A 18 2.44 -5.41 28.74
N SER A 19 1.35 -5.46 28.01
CA SER A 19 1.39 -5.22 26.57
C SER A 19 1.82 -3.78 26.37
N ALA A 20 3.06 -3.56 25.93
CA ALA A 20 3.50 -2.26 25.48
C ALA A 20 2.64 -1.89 24.26
N ALA A 21 1.64 -1.03 24.47
CA ALA A 21 0.92 -0.41 23.39
C ALA A 21 1.91 0.54 22.71
N HIS A 22 2.50 0.11 21.60
CA HIS A 22 3.21 1.04 20.73
C HIS A 22 2.19 2.03 20.19
N ALA A 23 2.31 3.29 20.58
CA ALA A 23 1.49 4.36 20.04
C ALA A 23 1.80 4.48 18.55
N GLN A 24 0.82 4.11 17.72
CA GLN A 24 0.90 4.35 16.29
C GLN A 24 0.58 5.84 16.06
N TYR A 25 1.51 6.58 15.47
CA TYR A 25 1.29 7.96 15.08
C TYR A 25 1.25 8.08 13.57
N THR A 26 0.44 8.99 13.09
CA THR A 26 0.34 9.29 11.67
C THR A 26 1.45 10.25 11.25
N ILE A 27 2.05 9.99 10.10
CA ILE A 27 3.04 10.90 9.50
C ILE A 27 2.28 11.83 8.54
N ASP A 28 1.95 13.03 9.03
CA ASP A 28 1.05 13.96 8.33
C ASP A 28 1.59 14.39 6.95
N ASN A 29 2.89 14.59 6.80
CA ASN A 29 3.49 14.96 5.51
C ASN A 29 3.60 13.79 4.51
N LEU A 30 3.28 12.57 4.94
CA LEU A 30 3.17 11.38 4.08
C LEU A 30 1.74 10.87 3.94
N SER A 31 0.77 11.67 4.37
CA SER A 31 -0.61 11.25 4.48
C SER A 31 -1.58 12.35 4.03
N PHE A 32 -2.70 11.97 3.44
CA PHE A 32 -3.80 12.87 3.13
C PHE A 32 -5.14 12.13 3.15
N GLY A 33 -6.23 12.85 3.32
CA GLY A 33 -7.59 12.29 3.31
C GLY A 33 -7.94 11.46 4.54
N GLN A 34 -7.22 11.64 5.66
CA GLN A 34 -7.41 10.86 6.88
C GLN A 34 -8.53 11.38 7.77
N LYS A 35 -8.83 12.66 7.66
CA LYS A 35 -9.81 13.31 8.52
C LYS A 35 -11.15 13.38 7.81
N GLU A 36 -12.13 12.70 8.36
CA GLU A 36 -13.48 12.71 7.83
C GLU A 36 -14.06 14.13 7.86
N GLY A 37 -14.64 14.55 6.74
CA GLY A 37 -15.23 15.89 6.60
C GLY A 37 -14.24 17.02 6.31
N GLU A 38 -12.93 16.79 6.37
CA GLU A 38 -11.93 17.77 5.94
C GLU A 38 -11.57 17.57 4.46
N PRO A 39 -11.47 18.65 3.67
CA PRO A 39 -11.04 18.52 2.28
C PRO A 39 -9.56 18.10 2.21
N ILE A 40 -9.24 17.19 1.27
CA ILE A 40 -7.86 16.73 1.03
C ILE A 40 -6.95 17.82 0.47
N SER A 41 -7.54 18.88 -0.05
CA SER A 41 -6.86 20.01 -0.65
C SER A 41 -7.51 21.31 -0.22
N PRO A 42 -6.74 22.29 0.28
CA PRO A 42 -7.27 23.59 0.68
C PRO A 42 -7.86 24.42 -0.48
N ASN A 43 -7.41 24.16 -1.71
CA ASN A 43 -7.74 24.97 -2.88
C ASN A 43 -8.12 24.16 -4.13
N LEU A 44 -8.26 22.85 -4.01
CA LEU A 44 -8.53 21.90 -5.09
C LEU A 44 -7.49 21.93 -6.24
N ARG A 45 -6.28 22.42 -5.96
CA ARG A 45 -5.20 22.52 -6.95
C ARG A 45 -3.96 21.72 -6.58
N ALA A 46 -3.73 21.54 -5.29
CA ALA A 46 -2.57 20.83 -4.79
C ALA A 46 -2.92 20.09 -3.49
N ILE A 47 -2.26 18.99 -3.26
CA ILE A 47 -2.25 18.30 -1.96
C ILE A 47 -0.92 18.66 -1.30
N PRO A 48 -0.92 19.23 -0.09
CA PRO A 48 0.31 19.55 0.61
C PRO A 48 1.24 18.34 0.68
N HIS A 49 2.53 18.55 0.49
CA HIS A 49 3.57 17.52 0.52
C HIS A 49 3.54 16.47 -0.60
N PHE A 50 2.66 16.61 -1.59
CA PHE A 50 2.57 15.66 -2.69
C PHE A 50 2.71 16.32 -4.06
N ASN A 51 3.42 15.64 -4.94
CA ASN A 51 3.53 15.96 -6.36
C ASN A 51 2.55 15.07 -7.14
N ILE A 52 1.72 15.72 -7.97
CA ILE A 52 0.71 15.04 -8.79
C ILE A 52 1.03 15.32 -10.26
N LYS A 53 1.11 14.28 -11.06
CA LYS A 53 1.39 14.36 -12.49
C LYS A 53 0.50 13.44 -13.30
N GLY A 54 0.21 13.85 -14.52
CA GLY A 54 -0.51 13.07 -15.49
C GLY A 54 0.22 12.93 -16.83
N ASP A 55 -0.17 11.94 -17.59
CA ASP A 55 0.23 11.72 -18.99
C ASP A 55 -1.01 11.47 -19.83
N GLY A 56 -1.26 12.41 -20.74
CA GLY A 56 -2.47 12.45 -21.56
C GLY A 56 -3.76 12.76 -20.78
N TRP A 57 -3.63 13.09 -19.51
CA TRP A 57 -4.68 13.51 -18.59
C TRP A 57 -4.05 14.22 -17.39
N ASP A 58 -4.65 15.31 -16.95
CA ASP A 58 -4.26 15.96 -15.70
C ASP A 58 -5.15 15.42 -14.58
N PRO A 59 -4.59 14.75 -13.55
CA PRO A 59 -5.38 14.25 -12.44
C PRO A 59 -6.19 15.35 -11.77
N GLU A 60 -7.45 15.07 -11.47
CA GLU A 60 -8.35 16.02 -10.83
C GLU A 60 -8.32 15.86 -9.30
N ILE A 61 -8.11 16.98 -8.61
CA ILE A 61 -8.19 17.03 -7.16
C ILE A 61 -9.59 17.50 -6.78
N LEU A 62 -10.34 16.62 -6.13
CA LEU A 62 -11.67 16.91 -5.60
C LEU A 62 -11.57 17.13 -4.07
N SER A 63 -12.66 17.46 -3.43
CA SER A 63 -12.66 17.72 -1.98
C SER A 63 -12.32 16.49 -1.14
N ASP A 64 -12.68 15.30 -1.62
CA ASP A 64 -12.61 14.03 -0.90
C ASP A 64 -11.70 12.98 -1.56
N ARG A 65 -11.18 13.25 -2.76
CA ARG A 65 -10.39 12.27 -3.53
C ARG A 65 -9.57 12.91 -4.63
N VAL A 66 -8.61 12.13 -5.14
CA VAL A 66 -7.91 12.43 -6.39
C VAL A 66 -8.38 11.45 -7.46
N MET A 67 -8.85 11.97 -8.58
CA MET A 67 -9.12 11.18 -9.76
C MET A 67 -7.84 11.09 -10.60
N LEU A 68 -7.10 10.01 -10.47
CA LEU A 68 -5.83 9.79 -11.18
C LEU A 68 -6.01 9.64 -12.67
N THR A 69 -7.09 8.96 -13.08
CA THR A 69 -7.41 8.72 -14.49
C THR A 69 -8.91 8.80 -14.70
N PRO A 70 -9.37 9.31 -15.85
CA PRO A 70 -10.78 9.31 -16.17
C PRO A 70 -11.25 7.90 -16.55
N PRO A 71 -12.55 7.62 -16.49
CA PRO A 71 -13.10 6.34 -16.94
C PRO A 71 -12.98 6.14 -18.45
N TRP A 72 -12.84 7.22 -19.22
CA TRP A 72 -12.73 7.26 -20.67
C TRP A 72 -12.08 8.58 -21.15
N PRO A 73 -11.25 8.58 -22.20
CA PRO A 73 -10.72 7.44 -22.96
C PRO A 73 -9.60 6.70 -22.22
N GLY A 74 -9.28 5.50 -22.68
CA GLY A 74 -8.15 4.71 -22.15
C GLY A 74 -6.77 5.32 -22.40
N ASN A 75 -5.70 4.64 -21.98
CA ASN A 75 -4.30 5.09 -22.08
C ASN A 75 -4.01 6.41 -21.37
N ARG A 76 -4.69 6.66 -20.26
CA ARG A 76 -4.44 7.78 -19.37
C ARG A 76 -3.70 7.31 -18.14
N ARG A 77 -2.77 8.12 -17.67
CA ARG A 77 -1.92 7.79 -16.53
C ARG A 77 -1.87 8.95 -15.58
N GLY A 78 -1.82 8.65 -14.30
CA GLY A 78 -1.66 9.65 -13.26
C GLY A 78 -0.81 9.08 -12.13
N SER A 79 -0.09 9.95 -11.45
CA SER A 79 0.76 9.59 -10.31
C SER A 79 0.64 10.60 -9.20
N ILE A 80 0.79 10.12 -7.97
CA ILE A 80 0.94 10.92 -6.75
C ILE A 80 2.21 10.44 -6.07
N TRP A 81 3.13 11.35 -5.78
CA TRP A 81 4.37 11.08 -5.07
C TRP A 81 4.52 12.01 -3.88
N SER A 82 4.95 11.45 -2.77
CA SER A 82 5.37 12.26 -1.63
C SER A 82 6.61 13.10 -2.00
N ASN A 83 6.63 14.36 -1.57
CA ASN A 83 7.81 15.20 -1.70
C ASN A 83 8.86 14.84 -0.64
N ASP A 84 8.41 14.29 0.48
CA ASP A 84 9.23 13.92 1.61
C ASP A 84 9.45 12.42 1.63
N PRO A 85 10.67 11.95 1.95
CA PRO A 85 10.93 10.53 2.12
C PRO A 85 10.41 10.02 3.46
N LEU A 86 10.12 8.72 3.54
CA LEU A 86 9.90 8.05 4.81
C LEU A 86 11.27 7.82 5.48
N HIS A 87 11.59 8.66 6.48
CA HIS A 87 12.86 8.55 7.21
C HIS A 87 12.88 7.46 8.28
N HIS A 88 11.75 6.84 8.55
CA HIS A 88 11.63 5.85 9.61
C HIS A 88 12.16 4.50 9.14
N LYS A 89 13.14 3.95 9.88
CA LYS A 89 13.76 2.65 9.60
C LYS A 89 13.17 1.48 10.41
N GLY A 90 12.19 1.75 11.24
CA GLY A 90 11.54 0.75 12.08
C GLY A 90 10.27 0.18 11.47
N ASP A 91 9.39 -0.27 12.33
CA ASP A 91 8.07 -0.76 11.94
C ASP A 91 7.21 0.39 11.41
N TRP A 92 6.53 0.15 10.29
CA TRP A 92 5.63 1.12 9.67
C TRP A 92 4.40 0.43 9.09
N SER A 93 3.35 1.20 8.89
CA SER A 93 2.18 0.77 8.13
C SER A 93 1.71 1.88 7.21
N ALA A 94 1.15 1.50 6.08
CA ALA A 94 0.49 2.39 5.15
C ALA A 94 -0.87 1.83 4.76
N GLU A 95 -1.83 2.73 4.57
CA GLU A 95 -3.16 2.39 4.15
C GLU A 95 -3.53 3.21 2.92
N LEU A 96 -4.00 2.55 1.87
CA LEU A 96 -4.49 3.17 0.66
C LEU A 96 -5.95 2.82 0.45
N HIS A 97 -6.79 3.86 0.36
CA HIS A 97 -8.17 3.73 -0.07
C HIS A 97 -8.29 4.12 -1.53
N PHE A 98 -8.82 3.22 -2.35
CA PHE A 98 -9.05 3.51 -3.76
C PHE A 98 -10.35 2.93 -4.27
N ARG A 99 -10.83 3.46 -5.37
CA ARG A 99 -11.95 2.92 -6.12
C ARG A 99 -11.59 2.86 -7.60
N ALA A 100 -11.77 1.71 -8.21
CA ALA A 100 -11.62 1.52 -9.64
C ALA A 100 -12.97 1.26 -10.28
N SER A 101 -13.26 1.98 -11.34
CA SER A 101 -14.48 1.82 -12.14
C SER A 101 -14.14 1.89 -13.64
N GLY A 102 -15.01 1.34 -14.47
CA GLY A 102 -14.82 1.34 -15.90
C GLY A 102 -15.43 0.13 -16.56
N MET A 103 -15.11 -0.07 -17.86
CA MET A 103 -15.60 -1.23 -18.61
C MET A 103 -15.04 -2.53 -18.02
N GLU A 104 -15.87 -3.57 -17.93
CA GLU A 104 -15.46 -4.87 -17.37
C GLU A 104 -14.27 -5.49 -18.11
N ARG A 105 -14.25 -5.36 -19.44
CA ARG A 105 -13.15 -5.82 -20.28
C ARG A 105 -12.01 -4.81 -20.41
N GLY A 106 -12.11 -3.67 -19.72
CA GLY A 106 -11.06 -2.69 -19.69
C GLY A 106 -9.80 -3.24 -19.02
N GLY A 107 -8.65 -2.80 -19.46
CA GLY A 107 -7.38 -2.97 -18.78
C GLY A 107 -7.10 -1.81 -17.82
N GLY A 108 -6.08 -1.96 -17.04
CA GLY A 108 -5.56 -0.93 -16.15
C GLY A 108 -4.99 -1.50 -14.89
N ASN A 109 -4.06 -0.76 -14.30
CA ASN A 109 -3.42 -1.15 -13.07
C ASN A 109 -3.25 0.06 -12.15
N LEU A 110 -3.11 -0.24 -10.86
CA LEU A 110 -2.68 0.69 -9.83
C LEU A 110 -1.36 0.14 -9.26
N GLN A 111 -0.40 1.03 -9.07
CA GLN A 111 0.89 0.66 -8.52
C GLN A 111 1.17 1.48 -7.26
N LEU A 112 1.64 0.80 -6.22
CA LEU A 112 2.11 1.41 -4.98
C LEU A 112 3.62 1.20 -4.90
N TRP A 113 4.35 2.30 -4.77
CA TRP A 113 5.80 2.31 -4.80
C TRP A 113 6.38 2.72 -3.45
N TYR A 114 7.34 1.96 -2.97
CA TYR A 114 8.22 2.33 -1.88
C TYR A 114 9.66 2.09 -2.34
N THR A 115 10.33 3.15 -2.76
CA THR A 115 11.63 3.08 -3.41
C THR A 115 12.63 4.03 -2.77
N LYS A 116 13.89 3.68 -2.86
CA LYS A 116 15.01 4.48 -2.37
C LYS A 116 15.09 5.83 -3.08
N GLU A 117 14.83 5.84 -4.38
CA GLU A 117 14.85 7.05 -5.19
C GLU A 117 13.42 7.48 -5.55
N SER A 118 13.16 8.78 -5.40
CA SER A 118 11.89 9.35 -5.78
C SER A 118 11.66 9.26 -7.29
N GLN A 119 10.47 8.81 -7.68
CA GLN A 119 10.02 8.80 -9.07
C GLN A 119 9.08 9.97 -9.40
N LYS A 120 9.05 11.00 -8.55
CA LYS A 120 8.13 12.16 -8.65
C LYS A 120 8.19 12.88 -10.00
N ASP A 121 9.32 12.82 -10.70
CA ASP A 121 9.51 13.47 -11.99
C ASP A 121 9.16 12.60 -13.19
N GLN A 122 8.80 11.34 -12.95
CA GLN A 122 8.37 10.40 -13.96
C GLN A 122 6.88 10.17 -13.90
N VAL A 123 6.25 10.04 -15.06
CA VAL A 123 4.89 9.52 -15.16
C VAL A 123 5.00 8.09 -15.65
N PRO A 124 4.37 7.14 -14.95
CA PRO A 124 4.38 5.76 -15.36
C PRO A 124 3.88 5.58 -16.79
N THR A 125 4.72 5.05 -17.67
CA THR A 125 4.40 4.78 -19.07
C THR A 125 4.06 3.32 -19.35
N SER A 126 4.24 2.45 -18.36
CA SER A 126 3.96 1.01 -18.48
C SER A 126 3.71 0.40 -17.10
N LEU A 127 3.38 -0.88 -17.06
CA LEU A 127 3.16 -1.64 -15.82
C LEU A 127 4.37 -1.57 -14.86
N TYR A 128 5.57 -1.52 -15.39
CA TYR A 128 6.82 -1.44 -14.61
C TYR A 128 7.60 -0.20 -15.06
N THR A 129 7.26 0.94 -14.52
CA THR A 129 7.76 2.23 -14.99
C THR A 129 9.22 2.46 -14.70
N ALA A 130 9.63 2.18 -13.49
CA ALA A 130 11.03 2.17 -13.12
C ALA A 130 11.56 0.74 -13.35
N HIS A 131 12.19 0.52 -14.49
CA HIS A 131 12.64 -0.81 -14.88
C HIS A 131 13.65 -1.42 -13.91
N LYS A 132 14.50 -0.57 -13.34
CA LYS A 132 15.58 -0.91 -12.41
C LYS A 132 15.45 -0.08 -11.14
N PHE A 133 14.34 -0.22 -10.44
CA PHE A 133 14.12 0.47 -9.16
C PHE A 133 14.82 -0.28 -8.01
N ASP A 134 15.20 0.46 -6.98
CA ASP A 134 15.66 -0.10 -5.71
C ASP A 134 14.53 0.07 -4.69
N GLY A 135 13.90 -1.04 -4.28
CA GLY A 135 12.79 -1.04 -3.35
C GLY A 135 11.65 -2.01 -3.67
N LEU A 136 10.46 -1.61 -3.30
CA LEU A 136 9.22 -2.37 -3.39
C LEU A 136 8.23 -1.73 -4.37
N VAL A 137 7.56 -2.54 -5.18
CA VAL A 137 6.33 -2.16 -5.87
C VAL A 137 5.25 -3.22 -5.65
N LEU A 138 4.04 -2.74 -5.34
CA LEU A 138 2.84 -3.54 -5.35
C LEU A 138 2.03 -3.18 -6.60
N VAL A 139 1.71 -4.18 -7.40
CA VAL A 139 0.93 -4.04 -8.64
C VAL A 139 -0.44 -4.65 -8.45
N VAL A 140 -1.47 -3.84 -8.65
CA VAL A 140 -2.89 -4.23 -8.61
C VAL A 140 -3.41 -4.09 -10.02
N ASP A 141 -3.77 -5.20 -10.66
CA ASP A 141 -4.26 -5.17 -12.04
C ASP A 141 -5.47 -6.07 -12.28
N GLN A 142 -6.20 -5.74 -13.33
CA GLN A 142 -7.33 -6.54 -13.80
C GLN A 142 -7.52 -6.30 -15.30
N TYR A 143 -7.39 -7.35 -16.10
CA TYR A 143 -7.47 -7.29 -17.57
C TYR A 143 -8.50 -8.26 -18.11
N GLU A 144 -9.15 -7.89 -19.21
CA GLU A 144 -9.97 -8.75 -20.06
C GLU A 144 -11.09 -9.49 -19.35
N GLY A 145 -11.69 -8.89 -18.31
CA GLY A 145 -12.76 -9.52 -17.53
C GLY A 145 -12.30 -10.66 -16.64
N ARG A 146 -10.98 -10.89 -16.52
CA ARG A 146 -10.41 -11.82 -15.54
C ARG A 146 -10.48 -11.22 -14.15
N GLY A 147 -10.45 -12.07 -13.14
CA GLY A 147 -10.32 -11.62 -11.75
C GLY A 147 -9.09 -10.73 -11.57
N GLY A 148 -9.18 -9.78 -10.65
CA GLY A 148 -8.03 -8.92 -10.30
C GLY A 148 -6.92 -9.72 -9.63
N SER A 149 -5.70 -9.22 -9.73
CA SER A 149 -4.52 -9.75 -9.05
C SER A 149 -3.78 -8.65 -8.31
N VAL A 150 -3.13 -9.03 -7.22
CA VAL A 150 -2.22 -8.18 -6.45
C VAL A 150 -0.91 -8.90 -6.32
N ARG A 151 0.18 -8.28 -6.77
CA ARG A 151 1.52 -8.88 -6.84
C ARG A 151 2.56 -7.93 -6.27
N GLY A 152 3.47 -8.46 -5.47
CA GLY A 152 4.57 -7.71 -4.89
C GLY A 152 5.89 -8.04 -5.55
N PHE A 153 6.69 -7.02 -5.88
CA PHE A 153 8.02 -7.15 -6.46
C PHE A 153 9.03 -6.39 -5.63
N LEU A 154 10.19 -7.01 -5.44
CA LEU A 154 11.38 -6.40 -4.86
C LEU A 154 12.48 -6.33 -5.90
N ASN A 155 13.19 -5.22 -5.91
CA ASN A 155 14.36 -5.03 -6.75
C ASN A 155 15.43 -4.24 -5.98
N ASP A 156 16.68 -4.53 -6.25
CA ASP A 156 17.86 -3.86 -5.70
C ASP A 156 18.53 -2.90 -6.70
N GLY A 157 17.79 -2.52 -7.75
CA GLY A 157 18.28 -1.65 -8.82
C GLY A 157 19.02 -2.38 -9.95
N ASN A 158 19.29 -3.68 -9.83
CA ASN A 158 20.06 -4.42 -10.81
C ASN A 158 19.20 -5.13 -11.85
N LEU A 159 18.04 -5.65 -11.44
CA LEU A 159 17.17 -6.42 -12.31
C LEU A 159 16.26 -5.49 -13.12
N ASP A 160 16.28 -5.66 -14.45
CA ASP A 160 15.29 -5.05 -15.34
C ASP A 160 14.07 -5.97 -15.43
N ILE A 161 13.07 -5.69 -14.61
CA ILE A 161 11.83 -6.49 -14.51
C ILE A 161 11.10 -6.52 -15.85
N LYS A 162 11.09 -5.42 -16.59
CA LYS A 162 10.38 -5.32 -17.87
C LYS A 162 11.04 -6.17 -18.96
N ALA A 163 12.35 -6.32 -18.91
CA ALA A 163 13.09 -7.15 -19.87
C ALA A 163 12.96 -8.66 -19.59
N HIS A 164 12.39 -9.04 -18.43
CA HIS A 164 12.18 -10.43 -18.10
C HIS A 164 11.05 -11.03 -18.95
N GLN A 165 11.22 -12.25 -19.46
CA GLN A 165 10.28 -12.91 -20.35
C GLN A 165 8.91 -13.12 -19.67
N ASP A 166 8.91 -13.47 -18.40
CA ASP A 166 7.72 -13.62 -17.56
C ASP A 166 7.93 -12.87 -16.24
N PRO A 167 7.59 -11.57 -16.20
CA PRO A 167 7.76 -10.74 -15.01
C PRO A 167 7.01 -11.27 -13.78
N ASP A 168 5.91 -11.98 -13.97
CA ASP A 168 5.07 -12.47 -12.87
C ASP A 168 5.79 -13.51 -12.01
N THR A 169 6.71 -14.25 -12.58
CA THR A 169 7.55 -15.22 -11.85
C THR A 169 8.51 -14.56 -10.86
N LEU A 170 8.75 -13.26 -11.00
CA LEU A 170 9.57 -12.48 -10.08
C LEU A 170 8.82 -11.99 -8.86
N ALA A 171 7.49 -12.14 -8.81
CA ALA A 171 6.69 -11.72 -7.68
C ALA A 171 7.08 -12.53 -6.42
N PHE A 172 7.37 -11.83 -5.32
CA PHE A 172 7.65 -12.49 -4.04
C PHE A 172 6.38 -12.92 -3.29
N GLY A 173 5.23 -12.42 -3.70
CA GLY A 173 3.93 -12.76 -3.16
C GLY A 173 2.82 -12.26 -4.07
N GLN A 174 1.69 -12.98 -4.04
CA GLN A 174 0.53 -12.63 -4.86
C GLN A 174 -0.78 -13.16 -4.25
N CYS A 175 -1.88 -12.51 -4.60
CA CYS A 175 -3.23 -13.03 -4.37
C CYS A 175 -4.19 -12.56 -5.47
N SER A 176 -5.34 -13.22 -5.55
CA SER A 176 -6.43 -12.80 -6.44
C SER A 176 -7.40 -11.91 -5.69
N TYR A 177 -7.73 -10.76 -6.26
CA TYR A 177 -8.71 -9.84 -5.71
C TYR A 177 -9.39 -9.04 -6.82
N ALA A 178 -10.69 -9.21 -7.00
CA ALA A 178 -11.50 -8.44 -7.94
C ALA A 178 -11.88 -7.11 -7.30
N TYR A 179 -11.28 -6.02 -7.76
CA TYR A 179 -11.42 -4.67 -7.15
C TYR A 179 -12.24 -3.71 -8.01
N ARG A 180 -12.49 -4.03 -9.27
CA ARG A 180 -13.17 -3.12 -10.21
C ARG A 180 -14.68 -3.17 -10.04
N ASN A 181 -15.33 -2.01 -10.15
CA ASN A 181 -16.79 -1.85 -10.13
C ASN A 181 -17.48 -2.34 -8.85
N LEU A 182 -16.80 -2.36 -7.72
CA LEU A 182 -17.36 -2.81 -6.44
C LEU A 182 -18.40 -1.84 -5.85
N GLY A 183 -18.51 -0.61 -6.38
CA GLY A 183 -19.40 0.43 -5.83
C GLY A 183 -18.93 1.01 -4.48
N ARG A 184 -17.86 0.51 -3.91
CA ARG A 184 -17.25 0.91 -2.64
C ARG A 184 -15.74 1.12 -2.77
N LEU A 185 -15.12 1.68 -1.76
CA LEU A 185 -13.67 1.74 -1.65
C LEU A 185 -13.10 0.34 -1.40
N THR A 186 -11.94 0.09 -1.97
CA THR A 186 -11.03 -1.00 -1.61
C THR A 186 -9.93 -0.42 -0.74
N VAL A 187 -9.59 -1.13 0.32
CA VAL A 187 -8.56 -0.72 1.27
C VAL A 187 -7.38 -1.69 1.18
N ILE A 188 -6.22 -1.19 0.82
CA ILE A 188 -4.96 -1.95 0.89
C ILE A 188 -4.20 -1.50 2.14
N ASN A 189 -3.89 -2.44 3.01
CA ASN A 189 -3.04 -2.23 4.17
C ASN A 189 -1.69 -2.90 3.93
N LEU A 190 -0.64 -2.12 4.05
CA LEU A 190 0.75 -2.55 4.04
C LEU A 190 1.29 -2.42 5.46
N LYS A 191 1.95 -3.45 5.96
CA LYS A 191 2.57 -3.41 7.28
C LYS A 191 3.94 -4.08 7.24
N GLN A 192 4.95 -3.33 7.63
CA GLN A 192 6.28 -3.83 7.95
C GLN A 192 6.43 -3.82 9.47
N ALA A 193 6.57 -4.98 10.08
CA ALA A 193 6.78 -5.08 11.52
C ALA A 193 7.53 -6.36 11.89
N ASN A 194 8.45 -6.26 12.84
CA ASN A 194 9.23 -7.40 13.32
C ASN A 194 9.90 -8.21 12.20
N GLY A 195 10.38 -7.54 11.15
CA GLY A 195 11.02 -8.18 10.01
C GLY A 195 10.06 -8.88 9.05
N VAL A 196 8.75 -8.75 9.23
CA VAL A 196 7.72 -9.31 8.33
C VAL A 196 6.99 -8.18 7.62
N PHE A 197 6.90 -8.28 6.29
CA PHE A 197 6.05 -7.44 5.48
C PHE A 197 4.76 -8.18 5.15
N GLU A 198 3.62 -7.57 5.44
CA GLU A 198 2.29 -8.11 5.24
C GLU A 198 1.46 -7.19 4.34
N VAL A 199 0.69 -7.79 3.44
CA VAL A 199 -0.30 -7.12 2.60
C VAL A 199 -1.68 -7.68 2.92
N LYS A 200 -2.62 -6.79 3.25
CA LYS A 200 -4.04 -7.12 3.43
C LYS A 200 -4.88 -6.29 2.46
N ILE A 201 -6.00 -6.84 2.04
CA ILE A 201 -6.98 -6.16 1.20
C ILE A 201 -8.35 -6.33 1.83
N ASP A 202 -9.02 -5.21 2.13
CA ASP A 202 -10.30 -5.18 2.84
C ASP A 202 -10.29 -6.05 4.11
N GLY A 203 -9.18 -5.99 4.86
CA GLY A 203 -8.97 -6.76 6.09
C GLY A 203 -8.57 -8.23 5.91
N HIS A 204 -8.60 -8.78 4.69
CA HIS A 204 -8.21 -10.16 4.40
C HIS A 204 -6.72 -10.26 4.04
N ALA A 205 -6.03 -11.26 4.59
CA ALA A 205 -4.63 -11.50 4.26
C ALA A 205 -4.48 -11.84 2.77
N CYS A 206 -3.57 -11.12 2.09
CA CYS A 206 -3.20 -11.38 0.71
C CYS A 206 -1.92 -12.22 0.67
N PHE A 207 -0.83 -11.69 1.19
CA PHE A 207 0.42 -12.43 1.37
C PHE A 207 1.32 -11.76 2.43
N SER A 208 2.36 -12.47 2.84
CA SER A 208 3.39 -11.94 3.71
C SER A 208 4.77 -12.49 3.33
N THR A 209 5.83 -11.77 3.68
CA THR A 209 7.21 -12.16 3.41
C THR A 209 8.18 -11.56 4.41
N THR A 210 9.31 -12.23 4.61
CA THR A 210 10.44 -11.71 5.40
C THR A 210 11.51 -11.04 4.53
N LYS A 211 11.35 -11.02 3.20
CA LYS A 211 12.36 -10.54 2.25
C LYS A 211 12.52 -9.01 2.23
N VAL A 212 11.54 -8.24 2.71
CA VAL A 212 11.53 -6.76 2.65
C VAL A 212 12.35 -6.13 3.77
N ALA A 213 12.65 -6.86 4.83
CA ALA A 213 13.29 -6.33 6.04
C ALA A 213 14.77 -5.91 5.88
N SER A 214 15.38 -6.20 4.75
CA SER A 214 16.83 -6.00 4.51
C SER A 214 17.17 -4.94 3.47
N SER A 215 16.19 -4.15 3.03
CA SER A 215 16.37 -3.14 1.97
C SER A 215 16.59 -1.75 2.57
#